data_fcba8d9a48fab662c14c027a5eae9c6e
#
_entry.id   fcba8d9a48fab662c14c027a5eae9c6e
#
_cell.length_a   1.000
_cell.length_b   1.000
_cell.length_c   1.000
_cell.angle_alpha   90.00
_cell.angle_beta   90.00
_cell.angle_gamma   90.00
#
_symmetry.space_group_name_H-M   'P 1'
#
loop_
_entity.id
_entity.type
_entity.pdbx_description
1 polymer ?
#
loop_
_entity_poly.entity_id
_entity_poly.type
_entity_poly.pdbx_seq_one_letter_code
_entity_poly.pdbx_strand_id
1 'polypeptide(L)'
;DLAQTLECGQCFHFVKLDEEDYVLAAKGHVLHVSQEDDTVTFYDTEEDEYVNVWKDYFDMDRDYSAIKKKLLEKDDKLKDAIESMWGVRILNQDFFETLISFIISQNKQIPHIKKIVSDISAKFGTYKGTYGGVDMYTFPSLDQLANASEEDFKELKTGFRAPYIMDAIRRNREGQFDKNELKSMDYESCIKELMTIKGVGEKVANCVSLFGLGKKEAFPVDVWIKRIMETMYFGGVDTPKDKIAAFAKEQFGELGG
;
A
#
# COMPACT_ATOMS: atom_id res chain seq x y z
N ASP A 1 5.15 -0.33 -15.52
CA ASP A 1 3.82 0.07 -16.01
C ASP A 1 3.08 0.79 -14.89
N LEU A 2 2.67 2.06 -15.14
CA LEU A 2 2.02 2.91 -14.14
C LEU A 2 0.63 2.41 -13.77
N ALA A 3 -0.18 2.04 -14.75
CA ALA A 3 -1.54 1.56 -14.51
C ALA A 3 -1.52 0.28 -13.66
N GLN A 4 -0.71 -0.71 -14.05
CA GLN A 4 -0.55 -1.94 -13.30
C GLN A 4 -0.06 -1.68 -11.87
N THR A 5 0.83 -0.70 -11.69
CA THR A 5 1.41 -0.38 -10.39
C THR A 5 0.45 0.40 -9.49
N LEU A 6 -0.24 1.41 -10.03
CA LEU A 6 -1.10 2.29 -9.24
C LEU A 6 -2.51 1.71 -9.01
N GLU A 7 -3.06 0.97 -10.00
CA GLU A 7 -4.45 0.51 -9.97
C GLU A 7 -4.64 -0.89 -9.36
N CYS A 8 -3.57 -1.61 -8.99
CA CYS A 8 -3.68 -2.96 -8.41
C CYS A 8 -4.16 -3.01 -6.95
N GLY A 9 -4.43 -1.86 -6.32
CA GLY A 9 -4.99 -1.80 -4.97
C GLY A 9 -3.96 -1.77 -3.84
N GLN A 10 -2.70 -1.47 -4.14
CA GLN A 10 -1.65 -1.28 -3.14
C GLN A 10 -1.55 0.15 -2.60
N CYS A 11 -2.05 1.16 -3.34
CA CYS A 11 -2.09 2.56 -2.92
C CYS A 11 -3.46 3.18 -3.24
N PHE A 12 -3.81 4.29 -2.56
CA PHE A 12 -5.15 4.86 -2.66
C PHE A 12 -5.16 6.38 -2.84
N HIS A 13 -4.01 7.04 -2.73
CA HIS A 13 -3.90 8.50 -2.78
C HIS A 13 -3.42 8.99 -4.15
N PHE A 14 -4.19 8.67 -5.18
CA PHE A 14 -3.94 9.12 -6.55
C PHE A 14 -5.23 9.37 -7.31
N VAL A 15 -5.13 10.18 -8.35
CA VAL A 15 -6.19 10.47 -9.33
C VAL A 15 -5.66 10.10 -10.71
N LYS A 16 -6.47 9.42 -11.50
CA LYS A 16 -6.23 9.19 -12.92
C LYS A 16 -6.84 10.36 -13.67
N LEU A 17 -6.02 11.12 -14.40
CA LEU A 17 -6.46 12.27 -15.18
C LEU A 17 -6.89 11.85 -16.59
N ASP A 18 -6.16 10.91 -17.19
CA ASP A 18 -6.44 10.32 -18.50
C ASP A 18 -5.83 8.92 -18.56
N GLU A 19 -5.90 8.21 -19.71
CA GLU A 19 -5.17 6.97 -19.93
C GLU A 19 -3.68 7.23 -19.69
N GLU A 20 -3.06 6.39 -18.82
CA GLU A 20 -1.65 6.49 -18.47
C GLU A 20 -1.18 7.83 -17.89
N ASP A 21 -2.11 8.69 -17.40
CA ASP A 21 -1.81 9.99 -16.81
C ASP A 21 -2.38 10.11 -15.39
N TYR A 22 -1.50 10.34 -14.41
CA TYR A 22 -1.82 10.25 -12.99
C TYR A 22 -1.24 11.39 -12.18
N VAL A 23 -1.98 11.80 -11.16
CA VAL A 23 -1.46 12.62 -10.07
C VAL A 23 -1.57 11.84 -8.78
N LEU A 24 -0.49 11.75 -8.02
CA LEU A 24 -0.47 11.05 -6.73
C LEU A 24 0.18 11.89 -5.65
N ALA A 25 -0.26 11.69 -4.42
CA ALA A 25 0.40 12.23 -3.24
C ALA A 25 1.05 11.10 -2.44
N ALA A 26 2.32 11.24 -2.10
CA ALA A 26 3.05 10.27 -1.28
C ALA A 26 4.25 10.94 -0.58
N LYS A 27 4.60 10.45 0.61
CA LYS A 27 5.77 10.91 1.37
C LYS A 27 5.86 12.45 1.53
N GLY A 28 4.73 13.15 1.60
CA GLY A 28 4.65 14.60 1.75
C GLY A 28 4.81 15.41 0.45
N HIS A 29 4.91 14.74 -0.70
CA HIS A 29 5.02 15.30 -2.04
C HIS A 29 3.78 15.01 -2.88
N VAL A 30 3.62 15.75 -3.98
CA VAL A 30 2.64 15.47 -5.04
C VAL A 30 3.39 15.34 -6.35
N LEU A 31 3.09 14.33 -7.11
CA LEU A 31 3.70 14.01 -8.39
C LEU A 31 2.61 13.97 -9.47
N HIS A 32 2.84 14.69 -10.57
CA HIS A 32 2.17 14.45 -11.83
C HIS A 32 3.07 13.56 -12.70
N VAL A 33 2.56 12.43 -13.17
CA VAL A 33 3.33 11.41 -13.88
C VAL A 33 2.49 10.78 -14.97
N SER A 34 3.09 10.60 -16.14
CA SER A 34 2.45 9.87 -17.25
C SER A 34 3.38 8.80 -17.82
N GLN A 35 2.79 7.87 -18.56
CA GLN A 35 3.53 6.87 -19.32
C GLN A 35 3.10 6.90 -20.78
N GLU A 36 4.07 6.89 -21.69
CA GLU A 36 3.89 6.69 -23.11
C GLU A 36 4.85 5.59 -23.55
N ASP A 37 4.33 4.48 -23.99
CA ASP A 37 5.08 3.25 -24.27
C ASP A 37 5.98 2.84 -23.08
N ASP A 38 7.29 2.80 -23.29
CA ASP A 38 8.29 2.44 -22.27
C ASP A 38 8.84 3.66 -21.52
N THR A 39 8.34 4.85 -21.78
CA THR A 39 8.83 6.10 -21.20
C THR A 39 7.88 6.60 -20.12
N VAL A 40 8.40 6.82 -18.91
CA VAL A 40 7.66 7.44 -17.80
C VAL A 40 8.17 8.87 -17.60
N THR A 41 7.27 9.85 -17.70
CA THR A 41 7.60 11.27 -17.51
C THR A 41 7.13 11.75 -16.15
N PHE A 42 8.06 12.31 -15.38
CA PHE A 42 7.81 12.96 -14.10
C PHE A 42 7.75 14.46 -14.34
N TYR A 43 6.55 15.06 -14.28
CA TYR A 43 6.37 16.49 -14.54
C TYR A 43 6.77 17.34 -13.35
N ASP A 44 7.36 18.51 -13.61
CA ASP A 44 7.74 19.51 -12.60
C ASP A 44 8.51 18.93 -11.40
N THR A 45 9.31 17.88 -11.67
CA THR A 45 10.08 17.16 -10.66
C THR A 45 11.57 17.44 -10.83
N GLU A 46 12.20 18.03 -9.83
CA GLU A 46 13.63 18.24 -9.82
C GLU A 46 14.39 16.91 -9.60
N GLU A 47 15.63 16.82 -10.08
CA GLU A 47 16.45 15.61 -9.97
C GLU A 47 16.62 15.15 -8.51
N ASP A 48 16.83 16.08 -7.60
CA ASP A 48 16.98 15.79 -6.16
C ASP A 48 15.68 15.19 -5.58
N GLU A 49 14.51 15.66 -5.98
CA GLU A 49 13.24 15.09 -5.55
C GLU A 49 13.03 13.69 -6.12
N TYR A 50 13.33 13.52 -7.42
CA TYR A 50 13.28 12.19 -8.04
C TYR A 50 14.16 11.19 -7.29
N VAL A 51 15.42 11.52 -7.07
CA VAL A 51 16.40 10.62 -6.42
C VAL A 51 16.03 10.29 -4.98
N ASN A 52 15.59 11.28 -4.21
CA ASN A 52 15.35 11.11 -2.77
C ASN A 52 13.94 10.63 -2.41
N VAL A 53 12.95 10.77 -3.31
CA VAL A 53 11.55 10.41 -3.02
C VAL A 53 11.04 9.36 -4.00
N TRP A 54 10.97 9.71 -5.28
CA TRP A 54 10.22 8.92 -6.25
C TRP A 54 10.92 7.64 -6.68
N LYS A 55 12.24 7.67 -6.80
CA LYS A 55 13.06 6.50 -7.13
C LYS A 55 12.87 5.37 -6.11
N ASP A 56 12.90 5.70 -4.82
CA ASP A 56 12.60 4.75 -3.74
C ASP A 56 11.11 4.37 -3.72
N TYR A 57 10.20 5.35 -3.87
CA TYR A 57 8.76 5.08 -3.86
C TYR A 57 8.34 4.05 -4.90
N PHE A 58 8.84 4.15 -6.14
CA PHE A 58 8.56 3.20 -7.23
C PHE A 58 9.48 1.99 -7.24
N ASP A 59 10.33 1.81 -6.23
CA ASP A 59 11.28 0.67 -6.11
C ASP A 59 12.14 0.49 -7.38
N MET A 60 12.68 1.62 -7.91
CA MET A 60 13.33 1.66 -9.24
C MET A 60 14.67 0.93 -9.27
N ASP A 61 15.36 0.79 -8.15
CA ASP A 61 16.66 0.11 -8.06
C ASP A 61 16.52 -1.43 -8.06
N ARG A 62 15.29 -1.95 -7.91
CA ARG A 62 15.06 -3.40 -7.83
C ARG A 62 14.90 -4.03 -9.22
N ASP A 63 15.61 -5.11 -9.46
CA ASP A 63 15.52 -5.89 -10.70
C ASP A 63 14.32 -6.85 -10.68
N TYR A 64 13.18 -6.35 -11.16
CA TYR A 64 11.95 -7.15 -11.26
C TYR A 64 12.03 -8.24 -12.31
N SER A 65 12.89 -8.11 -13.34
CA SER A 65 13.08 -9.16 -14.33
C SER A 65 13.74 -10.39 -13.71
N ALA A 66 14.77 -10.17 -12.87
CA ALA A 66 15.40 -11.25 -12.13
C ALA A 66 14.46 -11.92 -11.12
N ILE A 67 13.58 -11.12 -10.45
CA ILE A 67 12.56 -11.65 -9.53
C ILE A 67 11.58 -12.56 -10.27
N LYS A 68 11.01 -12.09 -11.38
CA LYS A 68 10.05 -12.83 -12.19
C LYS A 68 10.65 -14.14 -12.71
N LYS A 69 11.90 -14.10 -13.17
CA LYS A 69 12.62 -15.29 -13.59
C LYS A 69 12.75 -16.32 -12.45
N LYS A 70 13.12 -15.86 -11.24
CA LYS A 70 13.19 -16.75 -10.05
C LYS A 70 11.83 -17.34 -9.68
N LEU A 71 10.76 -16.56 -9.79
CA LEU A 71 9.40 -17.05 -9.53
C LEU A 71 8.99 -18.12 -10.54
N LEU A 72 9.26 -17.93 -11.83
CA LEU A 72 8.99 -18.92 -12.88
C LEU A 72 9.82 -20.19 -12.72
N GLU A 73 11.07 -20.09 -12.27
CA GLU A 73 11.91 -21.24 -11.96
C GLU A 73 11.38 -22.05 -10.76
N LYS A 74 10.68 -21.37 -9.83
CA LYS A 74 10.06 -22.04 -8.67
C LYS A 74 8.72 -22.69 -9.01
N ASP A 75 7.89 -22.00 -9.82
CA ASP A 75 6.53 -22.44 -10.10
C ASP A 75 6.04 -21.90 -11.46
N ASP A 76 5.90 -22.79 -12.42
CA ASP A 76 5.43 -22.48 -13.76
C ASP A 76 3.95 -22.07 -13.82
N LYS A 77 3.15 -22.37 -12.79
CA LYS A 77 1.76 -21.92 -12.66
C LYS A 77 1.63 -20.39 -12.59
N LEU A 78 2.69 -19.70 -12.18
CA LEU A 78 2.71 -18.24 -12.11
C LEU A 78 2.86 -17.56 -13.47
N LYS A 79 3.13 -18.31 -14.54
CA LYS A 79 3.45 -17.77 -15.86
C LYS A 79 2.42 -16.76 -16.36
N ASP A 80 1.16 -17.14 -16.43
CA ASP A 80 0.09 -16.28 -16.96
C ASP A 80 -0.12 -15.02 -16.11
N ALA A 81 0.00 -15.14 -14.78
CA ALA A 81 -0.08 -14.00 -13.87
C ALA A 81 1.10 -13.03 -14.07
N ILE A 82 2.32 -13.55 -14.19
CA ILE A 82 3.52 -12.73 -14.42
C ILE A 82 3.46 -12.04 -15.79
N GLU A 83 3.02 -12.75 -16.84
CA GLU A 83 2.89 -12.17 -18.18
C GLU A 83 1.83 -11.07 -18.23
N SER A 84 0.67 -11.27 -17.59
CA SER A 84 -0.42 -10.30 -17.56
C SER A 84 -0.11 -9.04 -16.72
N MET A 85 0.71 -9.18 -15.67
CA MET A 85 1.08 -8.10 -14.75
C MET A 85 2.59 -7.80 -14.82
N TRP A 86 3.16 -7.85 -16.03
CA TRP A 86 4.61 -7.73 -16.22
C TRP A 86 5.19 -6.41 -15.70
N GLY A 87 4.45 -5.32 -15.80
CA GLY A 87 4.90 -3.98 -15.43
C GLY A 87 4.71 -3.59 -13.97
N VAL A 88 4.05 -4.43 -13.15
CA VAL A 88 3.77 -4.11 -11.76
C VAL A 88 5.05 -3.98 -10.93
N ARG A 89 5.07 -2.97 -10.05
CA ARG A 89 6.10 -2.75 -9.01
C ARG A 89 5.44 -2.64 -7.65
N ILE A 90 6.14 -3.07 -6.60
CA ILE A 90 5.67 -2.91 -5.22
C ILE A 90 6.15 -1.56 -4.71
N LEU A 91 5.22 -0.65 -4.43
CA LEU A 91 5.52 0.68 -3.95
C LEU A 91 6.06 0.67 -2.51
N ASN A 92 7.11 1.46 -2.25
CA ASN A 92 7.62 1.70 -0.90
C ASN A 92 6.94 2.96 -0.32
N GLN A 93 5.76 2.77 0.25
CA GLN A 93 4.89 3.85 0.70
C GLN A 93 5.28 4.40 2.09
N ASP A 94 4.67 5.51 2.49
CA ASP A 94 4.79 6.00 3.85
C ASP A 94 4.09 5.04 4.82
N PHE A 95 4.73 4.73 5.93
CA PHE A 95 4.24 3.76 6.90
C PHE A 95 2.90 4.17 7.51
N PHE A 96 2.79 5.44 7.96
CA PHE A 96 1.61 5.90 8.67
C PHE A 96 0.41 6.04 7.71
N GLU A 97 0.61 6.61 6.53
CA GLU A 97 -0.41 6.67 5.48
C GLU A 97 -0.90 5.27 5.09
N THR A 98 0.03 4.33 4.92
CA THR A 98 -0.29 2.93 4.61
C THR A 98 -1.13 2.28 5.72
N LEU A 99 -0.75 2.46 6.99
CA LEU A 99 -1.49 1.93 8.13
C LEU A 99 -2.94 2.45 8.15
N ILE A 100 -3.13 3.75 8.05
CA ILE A 100 -4.46 4.36 8.06
C ILE A 100 -5.28 3.91 6.84
N SER A 101 -4.68 3.91 5.66
CA SER A 101 -5.34 3.50 4.41
C SER A 101 -5.81 2.05 4.45
N PHE A 102 -5.00 1.13 4.99
CA PHE A 102 -5.40 -0.28 5.12
C PHE A 102 -6.37 -0.53 6.27
N ILE A 103 -6.36 0.26 7.34
CA ILE A 103 -7.45 0.27 8.33
C ILE A 103 -8.78 0.67 7.65
N ILE A 104 -8.76 1.70 6.80
CA ILE A 104 -9.93 2.16 6.04
C ILE A 104 -10.40 1.09 5.04
N SER A 105 -9.49 0.35 4.44
CA SER A 105 -9.77 -0.63 3.36
C SER A 105 -10.68 -1.79 3.78
N GLN A 106 -10.80 -2.08 5.07
CA GLN A 106 -11.60 -3.19 5.58
C GLN A 106 -13.07 -3.07 5.16
N ASN A 107 -13.62 -4.10 4.48
CA ASN A 107 -15.01 -4.11 3.98
C ASN A 107 -15.38 -2.86 3.14
N LYS A 108 -14.47 -2.36 2.32
CA LYS A 108 -14.72 -1.23 1.41
C LYS A 108 -14.20 -1.51 0.01
N GLN A 109 -14.86 -0.94 -0.97
CA GLN A 109 -14.42 -0.94 -2.36
C GLN A 109 -13.35 0.14 -2.59
N ILE A 110 -12.42 -0.08 -3.50
CA ILE A 110 -11.30 0.82 -3.81
C ILE A 110 -11.73 2.27 -4.04
N PRO A 111 -12.78 2.59 -4.84
CA PRO A 111 -13.21 3.98 -5.02
C PRO A 111 -13.60 4.69 -3.71
N HIS A 112 -14.23 3.96 -2.78
CA HIS A 112 -14.60 4.52 -1.48
C HIS A 112 -13.38 4.73 -0.57
N ILE A 113 -12.38 3.84 -0.64
CA ILE A 113 -11.12 4.00 0.10
C ILE A 113 -10.39 5.25 -0.40
N LYS A 114 -10.20 5.38 -1.70
CA LYS A 114 -9.56 6.54 -2.36
C LYS A 114 -10.25 7.84 -1.94
N LYS A 115 -11.60 7.88 -2.00
CA LYS A 115 -12.34 9.07 -1.58
C LYS A 115 -12.09 9.42 -0.12
N ILE A 116 -12.12 8.47 0.81
CA ILE A 116 -11.91 8.74 2.23
C ILE A 116 -10.47 9.22 2.49
N VAL A 117 -9.47 8.61 1.85
CA VAL A 117 -8.07 9.04 1.96
C VAL A 117 -7.90 10.47 1.44
N SER A 118 -8.50 10.81 0.29
CA SER A 118 -8.50 12.16 -0.26
C SER A 118 -9.23 13.15 0.67
N ASP A 119 -10.38 12.79 1.23
CA ASP A 119 -11.15 13.64 2.14
C ASP A 119 -10.38 13.91 3.46
N ILE A 120 -9.68 12.90 4.01
CA ILE A 120 -8.78 13.07 5.17
C ILE A 120 -7.65 14.03 4.83
N SER A 121 -7.04 13.88 3.66
CA SER A 121 -5.95 14.72 3.20
C SER A 121 -6.41 16.17 2.97
N ALA A 122 -7.59 16.37 2.40
CA ALA A 122 -8.16 17.69 2.21
C ALA A 122 -8.54 18.39 3.53
N LYS A 123 -9.00 17.62 4.53
CA LYS A 123 -9.40 18.18 5.85
C LYS A 123 -8.19 18.51 6.72
N PHE A 124 -7.15 17.69 6.70
CA PHE A 124 -6.06 17.77 7.68
C PHE A 124 -4.67 17.97 7.06
N GLY A 125 -4.50 17.64 5.78
CA GLY A 125 -3.20 17.69 5.10
C GLY A 125 -2.83 19.09 4.60
N THR A 126 -1.78 19.15 3.81
CA THR A 126 -1.28 20.40 3.21
C THR A 126 -1.61 20.44 1.73
N TYR A 127 -2.28 21.51 1.29
CA TYR A 127 -2.55 21.77 -0.13
C TYR A 127 -1.25 21.93 -0.92
N LYS A 128 -1.18 21.30 -2.08
CA LYS A 128 0.01 21.27 -2.95
C LYS A 128 -0.22 21.78 -4.37
N GLY A 129 -1.46 22.00 -4.76
CA GLY A 129 -1.80 22.51 -6.09
C GLY A 129 -3.02 21.84 -6.68
N THR A 130 -3.43 22.35 -7.84
CA THR A 130 -4.54 21.81 -8.65
C THR A 130 -4.00 21.20 -9.92
N TYR A 131 -4.32 19.93 -10.19
CA TYR A 131 -3.87 19.18 -11.35
C TYR A 131 -5.08 18.61 -12.08
N GLY A 132 -5.23 18.94 -13.36
CA GLY A 132 -6.39 18.50 -14.15
C GLY A 132 -7.74 18.90 -13.52
N GLY A 133 -7.79 20.02 -12.78
CA GLY A 133 -8.98 20.46 -12.06
C GLY A 133 -9.23 19.77 -10.71
N VAL A 134 -8.30 18.95 -10.23
CA VAL A 134 -8.36 18.26 -8.93
C VAL A 134 -7.36 18.86 -7.97
N ASP A 135 -7.83 19.30 -6.80
CA ASP A 135 -6.99 19.79 -5.72
C ASP A 135 -6.28 18.62 -5.02
N MET A 136 -4.96 18.71 -4.93
CA MET A 136 -4.13 17.70 -4.28
C MET A 136 -3.57 18.19 -2.95
N TYR A 137 -3.62 17.32 -1.97
CA TYR A 137 -3.14 17.54 -0.61
C TYR A 137 -2.21 16.41 -0.21
N THR A 138 -1.23 16.67 0.64
CA THR A 138 -0.46 15.57 1.26
C THR A 138 -1.30 14.83 2.28
N PHE A 139 -0.99 13.57 2.52
CA PHE A 139 -1.55 12.88 3.69
C PHE A 139 -1.07 13.59 4.97
N PRO A 140 -1.95 13.79 5.97
CA PRO A 140 -1.62 14.57 7.15
C PRO A 140 -0.54 13.91 8.01
N SER A 141 0.37 14.73 8.54
CA SER A 141 1.32 14.33 9.58
C SER A 141 0.63 14.11 10.93
N LEU A 142 1.32 13.44 11.87
CA LEU A 142 0.83 13.28 13.24
C LEU A 142 0.57 14.60 13.95
N ASP A 143 1.36 15.65 13.66
CA ASP A 143 1.16 16.98 14.22
C ASP A 143 -0.10 17.63 13.68
N GLN A 144 -0.40 17.50 12.40
CA GLN A 144 -1.63 17.98 11.79
C GLN A 144 -2.87 17.27 12.35
N LEU A 145 -2.72 16.01 12.78
CA LEU A 145 -3.79 15.22 13.40
C LEU A 145 -3.87 15.39 14.93
N ALA A 146 -3.06 16.28 15.52
CA ALA A 146 -2.97 16.42 16.98
C ALA A 146 -4.31 16.73 17.68
N ASN A 147 -5.18 17.47 17.00
CA ASN A 147 -6.49 17.89 17.51
C ASN A 147 -7.66 17.17 16.79
N ALA A 148 -7.37 16.17 15.96
CA ALA A 148 -8.40 15.40 15.29
C ALA A 148 -9.19 14.56 16.31
N SER A 149 -10.50 14.48 16.12
CA SER A 149 -11.42 13.72 16.95
C SER A 149 -11.99 12.51 16.21
N GLU A 150 -12.56 11.59 16.95
CA GLU A 150 -13.27 10.45 16.36
C GLU A 150 -14.46 10.91 15.48
N GLU A 151 -15.12 12.00 15.87
CA GLU A 151 -16.25 12.57 15.13
C GLU A 151 -15.81 13.11 13.77
N ASP A 152 -14.65 13.76 13.70
CA ASP A 152 -14.07 14.20 12.42
C ASP A 152 -13.94 13.04 11.42
N PHE A 153 -13.46 11.89 11.88
CA PHE A 153 -13.34 10.70 11.00
C PHE A 153 -14.70 10.08 10.66
N LYS A 154 -15.68 10.13 11.56
CA LYS A 154 -17.04 9.67 11.26
C LYS A 154 -17.71 10.51 10.18
N GLU A 155 -17.56 11.84 10.23
CA GLU A 155 -18.01 12.76 9.19
C GLU A 155 -17.42 12.42 7.82
N LEU A 156 -16.14 11.99 7.78
CA LEU A 156 -15.45 11.52 6.59
C LEU A 156 -15.84 10.07 6.18
N LYS A 157 -16.94 9.54 6.71
CA LYS A 157 -17.51 8.23 6.36
C LYS A 157 -16.60 7.02 6.61
N THR A 158 -15.68 7.12 7.57
CA THR A 158 -14.86 5.99 7.99
C THR A 158 -15.67 4.91 8.74
N GLY A 159 -16.84 5.29 9.29
CA GLY A 159 -17.76 4.41 10.00
C GLY A 159 -17.12 3.82 11.27
N PHE A 160 -17.26 2.51 11.49
CA PHE A 160 -16.72 1.81 12.66
C PHE A 160 -15.19 1.86 12.77
N ARG A 161 -14.48 2.37 11.75
CA ARG A 161 -13.02 2.47 11.72
C ARG A 161 -12.49 3.74 12.39
N ALA A 162 -13.35 4.73 12.63
CA ALA A 162 -12.95 5.97 13.31
C ALA A 162 -12.19 5.72 14.62
N PRO A 163 -12.66 4.86 15.56
CA PRO A 163 -11.91 4.54 16.77
C PRO A 163 -10.59 3.78 16.51
N TYR A 164 -10.46 3.05 15.40
CA TYR A 164 -9.22 2.37 15.03
C TYR A 164 -8.17 3.35 14.52
N ILE A 165 -8.61 4.32 13.71
CA ILE A 165 -7.76 5.42 13.23
C ILE A 165 -7.27 6.25 14.42
N MET A 166 -8.14 6.59 15.36
CA MET A 166 -7.78 7.32 16.57
C MET A 166 -6.78 6.55 17.45
N ASP A 167 -6.95 5.23 17.58
CA ASP A 167 -5.99 4.40 18.33
C ASP A 167 -4.61 4.41 17.65
N ALA A 168 -4.56 4.27 16.33
CA ALA A 168 -3.31 4.32 15.56
C ALA A 168 -2.61 5.69 15.69
N ILE A 169 -3.36 6.80 15.60
CA ILE A 169 -2.82 8.17 15.79
C ILE A 169 -2.26 8.31 17.19
N ARG A 170 -3.05 7.99 18.23
CA ARG A 170 -2.66 8.11 19.64
C ARG A 170 -1.39 7.31 19.94
N ARG A 171 -1.37 6.04 19.59
CA ARG A 171 -0.24 5.14 19.89
C ARG A 171 1.04 5.56 19.16
N ASN A 172 0.92 6.04 17.92
CA ASN A 172 2.08 6.54 17.18
C ASN A 172 2.64 7.82 17.83
N ARG A 173 1.77 8.76 18.24
CA ARG A 173 2.18 9.97 18.97
C ARG A 173 2.80 9.68 20.33
N GLU A 174 2.35 8.64 21.01
CA GLU A 174 2.90 8.18 22.29
C GLU A 174 4.20 7.39 22.12
N GLY A 175 4.68 7.18 20.87
CA GLY A 175 5.89 6.43 20.58
C GLY A 175 5.78 4.93 20.91
N GLN A 176 4.54 4.38 20.95
CA GLN A 176 4.33 2.96 21.26
C GLN A 176 4.73 2.04 20.12
N PHE A 177 4.90 2.56 18.91
CA PHE A 177 5.55 1.87 17.80
C PHE A 177 6.30 2.89 16.93
N ASP A 178 7.51 2.54 16.54
CA ASP A 178 8.37 3.33 15.65
C ASP A 178 8.60 2.58 14.34
N LYS A 179 8.56 3.31 13.22
CA LYS A 179 8.76 2.75 11.88
C LYS A 179 10.10 2.03 11.76
N ASN A 180 11.18 2.61 12.29
CA ASN A 180 12.52 2.03 12.14
C ASN A 180 12.67 0.78 13.01
N GLU A 181 12.09 0.80 14.21
CA GLU A 181 12.01 -0.37 15.09
C GLU A 181 11.25 -1.52 14.42
N LEU A 182 10.03 -1.27 13.92
CA LEU A 182 9.24 -2.25 13.18
C LEU A 182 9.96 -2.79 11.94
N LYS A 183 10.67 -1.91 11.22
CA LYS A 183 11.46 -2.30 10.04
C LYS A 183 12.63 -3.19 10.40
N SER A 184 13.25 -3.03 11.58
CA SER A 184 14.38 -3.83 12.05
C SER A 184 13.97 -5.19 12.62
N MET A 185 12.72 -5.37 13.04
CA MET A 185 12.20 -6.64 13.52
C MET A 185 12.20 -7.70 12.42
N ASP A 186 12.27 -8.98 12.80
CA ASP A 186 11.90 -10.06 11.89
C ASP A 186 10.41 -9.97 11.51
N TYR A 187 10.06 -10.60 10.40
CA TYR A 187 8.72 -10.49 9.85
C TYR A 187 7.62 -10.93 10.84
N GLU A 188 7.81 -12.06 11.54
CA GLU A 188 6.78 -12.59 12.44
C GLU A 188 6.58 -11.70 13.67
N SER A 189 7.65 -11.17 14.21
CA SER A 189 7.61 -10.21 15.33
C SER A 189 6.96 -8.90 14.90
N CYS A 190 7.27 -8.42 13.71
CA CYS A 190 6.64 -7.23 13.13
C CYS A 190 5.13 -7.39 12.94
N ILE A 191 4.67 -8.52 12.39
CA ILE A 191 3.23 -8.81 12.23
C ILE A 191 2.53 -8.84 13.59
N LYS A 192 3.10 -9.51 14.59
CA LYS A 192 2.53 -9.57 15.95
C LYS A 192 2.42 -8.16 16.56
N GLU A 193 3.45 -7.34 16.42
CA GLU A 193 3.45 -5.98 16.95
C GLU A 193 2.38 -5.11 16.25
N LEU A 194 2.30 -5.14 14.92
CA LEU A 194 1.26 -4.44 14.18
C LEU A 194 -0.16 -4.88 14.58
N MET A 195 -0.38 -6.16 14.85
CA MET A 195 -1.68 -6.68 15.28
C MET A 195 -2.09 -6.24 16.70
N THR A 196 -1.20 -5.63 17.47
CA THR A 196 -1.57 -5.01 18.75
C THR A 196 -2.36 -3.71 18.58
N ILE A 197 -2.29 -3.09 17.39
CA ILE A 197 -3.03 -1.88 17.05
C ILE A 197 -4.50 -2.24 16.85
N LYS A 198 -5.39 -1.47 17.46
CA LYS A 198 -6.83 -1.73 17.39
C LYS A 198 -7.35 -1.74 15.94
N GLY A 199 -8.02 -2.81 15.56
CA GLY A 199 -8.56 -2.98 14.21
C GLY A 199 -7.54 -3.45 13.17
N VAL A 200 -6.29 -3.73 13.55
CA VAL A 200 -5.29 -4.33 12.67
C VAL A 200 -5.30 -5.84 12.87
N GLY A 201 -5.89 -6.54 11.91
CA GLY A 201 -5.79 -8.00 11.80
C GLY A 201 -4.66 -8.42 10.86
N GLU A 202 -4.46 -9.72 10.72
CA GLU A 202 -3.36 -10.31 9.94
C GLU A 202 -3.25 -9.76 8.51
N LYS A 203 -4.37 -9.63 7.78
CA LYS A 203 -4.37 -9.06 6.41
C LYS A 203 -3.85 -7.62 6.40
N VAL A 204 -4.32 -6.77 7.33
CA VAL A 204 -3.88 -5.37 7.41
C VAL A 204 -2.42 -5.28 7.81
N ALA A 205 -1.99 -6.08 8.81
CA ALA A 205 -0.60 -6.15 9.24
C ALA A 205 0.34 -6.53 8.09
N ASN A 206 -0.05 -7.53 7.28
CA ASN A 206 0.71 -7.95 6.10
C ASN A 206 0.80 -6.85 5.04
N CYS A 207 -0.30 -6.16 4.73
CA CYS A 207 -0.28 -5.04 3.79
C CYS A 207 0.64 -3.91 4.28
N VAL A 208 0.54 -3.53 5.55
CA VAL A 208 1.39 -2.48 6.15
C VAL A 208 2.86 -2.90 6.16
N SER A 209 3.13 -4.15 6.49
CA SER A 209 4.48 -4.73 6.49
C SER A 209 5.10 -4.72 5.08
N LEU A 210 4.33 -5.12 4.06
CA LEU A 210 4.79 -5.14 2.67
C LEU A 210 5.02 -3.73 2.11
N PHE A 211 3.99 -2.89 2.15
CA PHE A 211 3.99 -1.61 1.45
C PHE A 211 4.58 -0.46 2.26
N GLY A 212 4.43 -0.46 3.59
CA GLY A 212 4.90 0.60 4.47
C GLY A 212 6.27 0.34 5.10
N LEU A 213 6.67 -0.91 5.26
CA LEU A 213 7.93 -1.31 5.90
C LEU A 213 8.89 -2.04 4.95
N GLY A 214 8.45 -2.42 3.75
CA GLY A 214 9.26 -3.05 2.73
C GLY A 214 9.62 -4.51 2.98
N LYS A 215 8.86 -5.22 3.84
CA LYS A 215 9.07 -6.65 4.13
C LYS A 215 8.46 -7.50 3.00
N LYS A 216 9.29 -7.87 2.04
CA LYS A 216 8.86 -8.53 0.78
C LYS A 216 8.46 -10.00 0.95
N GLU A 217 8.68 -10.59 2.11
CA GLU A 217 8.16 -11.91 2.51
C GLU A 217 6.69 -11.87 2.94
N ALA A 218 6.10 -10.67 3.12
CA ALA A 218 4.72 -10.54 3.54
C ALA A 218 3.75 -10.99 2.43
N PHE A 219 2.77 -11.80 2.80
CA PHE A 219 1.77 -12.35 1.87
C PHE A 219 0.35 -12.04 2.37
N PRO A 220 -0.23 -10.88 1.98
CA PRO A 220 -1.57 -10.48 2.43
C PRO A 220 -2.66 -11.39 1.85
N VAL A 221 -3.28 -12.23 2.68
CA VAL A 221 -4.36 -13.13 2.24
C VAL A 221 -5.72 -12.44 2.40
N ASP A 222 -6.18 -11.80 1.35
CA ASP A 222 -7.56 -11.30 1.24
C ASP A 222 -8.51 -12.36 0.64
N VAL A 223 -9.73 -11.96 0.27
CA VAL A 223 -10.72 -12.85 -0.33
C VAL A 223 -10.30 -13.32 -1.73
N TRP A 224 -9.65 -12.43 -2.51
CA TRP A 224 -9.25 -12.74 -3.88
C TRP A 224 -8.02 -13.63 -3.91
N ILE A 225 -6.98 -13.29 -3.15
CA ILE A 225 -5.79 -14.13 -2.98
C ILE A 225 -6.17 -15.52 -2.46
N LYS A 226 -7.09 -15.59 -1.47
CA LYS A 226 -7.60 -16.87 -0.98
C LYS A 226 -8.16 -17.72 -2.13
N ARG A 227 -9.07 -17.16 -2.95
CA ARG A 227 -9.69 -17.86 -4.07
C ARG A 227 -8.67 -18.32 -5.13
N ILE A 228 -7.72 -17.46 -5.45
CA ILE A 228 -6.65 -17.78 -6.41
C ILE A 228 -5.83 -18.95 -5.87
N MET A 229 -5.37 -18.87 -4.62
CA MET A 229 -4.57 -19.92 -4.00
C MET A 229 -5.33 -21.24 -3.91
N GLU A 230 -6.60 -21.21 -3.53
CA GLU A 230 -7.47 -22.39 -3.50
C GLU A 230 -7.57 -23.04 -4.87
N THR A 231 -7.76 -22.25 -5.91
CA THR A 231 -7.89 -22.77 -7.29
C THR A 231 -6.58 -23.36 -7.80
N MET A 232 -5.47 -22.66 -7.59
CA MET A 232 -4.17 -23.03 -8.15
C MET A 232 -3.49 -24.17 -7.40
N TYR A 233 -3.63 -24.20 -6.05
CA TYR A 233 -2.82 -25.05 -5.19
C TYR A 233 -3.60 -26.02 -4.30
N PHE A 234 -4.88 -25.76 -4.06
CA PHE A 234 -5.70 -26.58 -3.14
C PHE A 234 -6.90 -27.26 -3.82
N GLY A 235 -6.88 -27.38 -5.16
CA GLY A 235 -7.92 -28.09 -5.92
C GLY A 235 -9.32 -27.46 -5.81
N GLY A 236 -9.43 -26.17 -5.52
CA GLY A 236 -10.68 -25.43 -5.36
C GLY A 236 -11.38 -25.67 -4.02
N VAL A 237 -10.71 -26.32 -3.06
CA VAL A 237 -11.30 -26.62 -1.74
C VAL A 237 -11.16 -25.41 -0.84
N ASP A 238 -12.22 -25.07 -0.09
CA ASP A 238 -12.20 -24.01 0.93
C ASP A 238 -11.10 -24.29 1.96
N THR A 239 -10.11 -23.40 2.01
CA THR A 239 -8.89 -23.60 2.79
C THR A 239 -8.72 -22.46 3.78
N PRO A 240 -8.42 -22.75 5.06
CA PRO A 240 -8.13 -21.71 6.05
C PRO A 240 -6.97 -20.79 5.63
N LYS A 241 -7.08 -19.49 5.95
CA LYS A 241 -6.09 -18.47 5.53
C LYS A 241 -4.69 -18.71 6.10
N ASP A 242 -4.60 -19.20 7.32
CA ASP A 242 -3.35 -19.58 7.97
C ASP A 242 -2.62 -20.70 7.22
N LYS A 243 -3.36 -21.69 6.71
CA LYS A 243 -2.80 -22.74 5.87
C LYS A 243 -2.30 -22.20 4.52
N ILE A 244 -3.03 -21.26 3.92
CA ILE A 244 -2.61 -20.59 2.69
C ILE A 244 -1.34 -19.76 2.94
N ALA A 245 -1.29 -18.99 4.03
CA ALA A 245 -0.12 -18.20 4.40
C ALA A 245 1.12 -19.07 4.66
N ALA A 246 0.95 -20.20 5.37
CA ALA A 246 2.01 -21.15 5.60
C ALA A 246 2.55 -21.76 4.30
N PHE A 247 1.65 -22.14 3.38
CA PHE A 247 2.03 -22.64 2.05
C PHE A 247 2.79 -21.57 1.25
N ALA A 248 2.28 -20.32 1.22
CA ALA A 248 2.92 -19.23 0.49
C ALA A 248 4.33 -18.92 1.05
N LYS A 249 4.50 -18.96 2.37
CA LYS A 249 5.81 -18.80 3.02
C LYS A 249 6.80 -19.90 2.58
N GLU A 250 6.36 -21.14 2.52
CA GLU A 250 7.19 -22.27 2.07
C GLU A 250 7.52 -22.17 0.57
N GLN A 251 6.51 -21.85 -0.25
CA GLN A 251 6.64 -21.85 -1.70
C GLN A 251 7.40 -20.62 -2.22
N PHE A 252 7.10 -19.43 -1.72
CA PHE A 252 7.62 -18.17 -2.26
C PHE A 252 8.72 -17.54 -1.39
N GLY A 253 8.70 -17.75 -0.07
CA GLY A 253 9.71 -17.22 0.87
C GLY A 253 9.81 -15.69 0.79
N GLU A 254 11.02 -15.19 0.53
CA GLU A 254 11.31 -13.75 0.43
C GLU A 254 10.66 -13.06 -0.80
N LEU A 255 9.99 -13.81 -1.65
CA LEU A 255 9.30 -13.32 -2.85
C LEU A 255 7.78 -13.40 -2.70
N GLY A 256 7.25 -13.48 -1.49
CA GLY A 256 5.82 -13.63 -1.21
C GLY A 256 5.00 -12.37 -1.52
N GLY A 257 5.63 -11.20 -1.47
CA GLY A 257 4.99 -9.90 -1.70
C GLY A 257 4.83 -9.52 -3.15
#